data_d762f2075317445081adab63dbedcc19
#
_entry.id   d762f2075317445081adab63dbedcc19
#
_cell.length_a   1.000
_cell.length_b   1.000
_cell.length_c   1.000
_cell.angle_alpha   90.00
_cell.angle_beta   90.00
_cell.angle_gamma   90.00
#
_symmetry.space_group_name_H-M   'P 1'
#
loop_
_entity.id
_entity.type
_entity.pdbx_description
1 polymer ?
#
loop_
_entity_poly.entity_id
_entity_poly.type
_entity_poly.pdbx_seq_one_letter_code
_entity_poly.pdbx_strand_id
1 'polypeptide(L)'
;MVATSPIDFCLRLATSDDLPALKDLFRRSSLSNEDDRQKLLAHPDALEFSGRAVEQGRVRVAVIDDRIVGFTTVLVTGQIGELDDLFVDPNWMRHGIATALVLDALARAREQQVTRIEVTANGHALAFYTSVGFISDGTAETEFGTGYRMHIDVPGSPG
;
A
#
# COMPACT_ATOMS: atom_id res chain seq x y z
N MET A 1 29.18 20.32 -7.27
CA MET A 1 27.98 19.55 -7.57
C MET A 1 27.16 19.36 -6.29
N VAL A 2 25.98 19.89 -6.29
CA VAL A 2 25.10 19.72 -5.13
C VAL A 2 24.27 18.48 -5.38
N ALA A 3 24.55 17.43 -4.62
CA ALA A 3 23.69 16.24 -4.64
C ALA A 3 22.37 16.62 -3.97
N THR A 4 21.26 16.43 -4.66
CA THR A 4 19.94 16.58 -4.06
C THR A 4 19.82 15.50 -2.98
N SER A 5 19.74 15.93 -1.71
CA SER A 5 19.54 14.97 -0.63
C SER A 5 18.19 14.27 -0.85
N PRO A 6 18.14 12.93 -0.74
CA PRO A 6 16.85 12.26 -0.78
C PRO A 6 15.97 12.79 0.34
N ILE A 7 14.66 12.87 0.09
CA ILE A 7 13.72 13.28 1.13
C ILE A 7 13.75 12.19 2.21
N ASP A 8 14.06 12.61 3.44
CA ASP A 8 14.09 11.69 4.56
C ASP A 8 12.68 11.43 5.07
N PHE A 9 12.30 10.19 5.12
CA PHE A 9 11.05 9.76 5.72
C PHE A 9 11.32 8.55 6.59
N CYS A 10 10.47 8.33 7.57
CA CYS A 10 10.55 7.13 8.41
C CYS A 10 9.27 6.32 8.30
N LEU A 11 9.42 5.02 8.51
CA LEU A 11 8.32 4.07 8.49
C LEU A 11 8.06 3.60 9.91
N ARG A 12 6.79 3.57 10.30
CA ARG A 12 6.41 3.08 11.64
C ARG A 12 5.02 2.46 11.62
N LEU A 13 4.69 1.77 12.70
CA LEU A 13 3.34 1.24 12.89
C LEU A 13 2.37 2.40 13.13
N ALA A 14 1.20 2.32 12.52
CA ALA A 14 0.15 3.30 12.74
C ALA A 14 -0.48 3.12 14.13
N THR A 15 -0.90 4.22 14.72
CA THR A 15 -1.63 4.23 15.99
C THR A 15 -3.03 4.81 15.77
N SER A 16 -3.89 4.70 16.80
CA SER A 16 -5.24 5.24 16.70
C SER A 16 -5.25 6.76 16.47
N ASP A 17 -4.22 7.47 16.94
CA ASP A 17 -4.09 8.90 16.71
C ASP A 17 -3.88 9.26 15.24
N ASP A 18 -3.40 8.30 14.44
CA ASP A 18 -3.16 8.50 13.02
C ASP A 18 -4.44 8.36 12.18
N LEU A 19 -5.52 7.85 12.76
CA LEU A 19 -6.71 7.49 11.99
C LEU A 19 -7.31 8.65 11.19
N PRO A 20 -7.46 9.87 11.74
CA PRO A 20 -7.99 10.98 10.93
C PRO A 20 -7.13 11.28 9.71
N ALA A 21 -5.81 11.27 9.87
CA ALA A 21 -4.89 11.52 8.76
C ALA A 21 -4.94 10.40 7.72
N LEU A 22 -5.07 9.14 8.17
CA LEU A 22 -5.20 7.99 7.29
C LEU A 22 -6.48 8.03 6.48
N LYS A 23 -7.60 8.39 7.10
CA LYS A 23 -8.88 8.53 6.40
C LYS A 23 -8.81 9.60 5.32
N ASP A 24 -8.20 10.73 5.63
CA ASP A 24 -8.02 11.82 4.67
C ASP A 24 -7.12 11.40 3.51
N LEU A 25 -5.98 10.78 3.82
CA LEU A 25 -5.03 10.34 2.80
C LEU A 25 -5.66 9.27 1.89
N PHE A 26 -6.36 8.30 2.46
CA PHE A 26 -7.05 7.25 1.72
C PHE A 26 -8.03 7.86 0.72
N ARG A 27 -8.87 8.80 1.18
CA ARG A 27 -9.86 9.46 0.34
C ARG A 27 -9.20 10.27 -0.78
N ARG A 28 -8.22 11.10 -0.45
CA ARG A 28 -7.55 11.95 -1.46
C ARG A 28 -6.81 11.11 -2.51
N SER A 29 -6.10 10.09 -2.07
CA SER A 29 -5.36 9.21 -2.96
C SER A 29 -6.29 8.41 -3.87
N SER A 30 -7.39 7.90 -3.31
CA SER A 30 -8.37 7.14 -4.10
C SER A 30 -9.03 8.01 -5.16
N LEU A 31 -9.32 9.26 -4.84
CA LEU A 31 -9.96 10.19 -5.77
C LEU A 31 -8.99 10.85 -6.74
N SER A 32 -7.67 10.68 -6.58
CA SER A 32 -6.68 11.27 -7.47
C SER A 32 -6.67 10.62 -8.86
N ASN A 33 -7.20 9.42 -8.98
CA ASN A 33 -7.30 8.72 -10.25
C ASN A 33 -8.64 9.05 -10.91
N GLU A 34 -8.60 9.77 -12.03
CA GLU A 34 -9.82 10.24 -12.69
C GLU A 34 -10.67 9.09 -13.24
N ASP A 35 -10.06 8.00 -13.68
CA ASP A 35 -10.79 6.87 -14.24
C ASP A 35 -11.70 6.21 -13.19
N ASP A 36 -11.27 6.20 -11.93
CA ASP A 36 -12.01 5.59 -10.85
C ASP A 36 -12.85 6.59 -10.06
N ARG A 37 -12.59 7.89 -10.23
CA ARG A 37 -13.19 8.94 -9.41
C ARG A 37 -14.72 8.90 -9.42
N GLN A 38 -15.34 8.81 -10.60
CA GLN A 38 -16.79 8.81 -10.71
C GLN A 38 -17.40 7.56 -10.06
N LYS A 39 -16.78 6.42 -10.25
CA LYS A 39 -17.22 5.17 -9.64
C LYS A 39 -17.13 5.24 -8.11
N LEU A 40 -16.05 5.80 -7.59
CA LEU A 40 -15.86 5.94 -6.16
C LEU A 40 -16.82 6.95 -5.54
N LEU A 41 -17.10 8.05 -6.23
CA LEU A 41 -18.07 9.03 -5.74
C LEU A 41 -19.49 8.47 -5.73
N ALA A 42 -19.80 7.55 -6.65
CA ALA A 42 -21.08 6.86 -6.67
C ALA A 42 -21.20 5.78 -5.58
N HIS A 43 -20.07 5.38 -4.99
CA HIS A 43 -20.01 4.36 -3.93
C HIS A 43 -19.20 4.91 -2.74
N PRO A 44 -19.78 5.84 -1.94
CA PRO A 44 -19.03 6.50 -0.85
C PRO A 44 -18.43 5.53 0.17
N ASP A 45 -19.03 4.35 0.35
CA ASP A 45 -18.53 3.35 1.28
C ASP A 45 -17.11 2.89 0.92
N ALA A 46 -16.77 2.89 -0.36
CA ALA A 46 -15.43 2.51 -0.83
C ALA A 46 -14.37 3.55 -0.48
N LEU A 47 -14.76 4.76 -0.07
CA LEU A 47 -13.87 5.83 0.35
C LEU A 47 -13.66 5.88 1.86
N GLU A 48 -14.27 4.95 2.59
CA GLU A 48 -14.11 4.88 4.04
C GLU A 48 -12.98 3.95 4.41
N PHE A 49 -12.02 4.47 5.17
CA PHE A 49 -10.94 3.68 5.71
C PHE A 49 -11.29 3.22 7.13
N SER A 50 -11.34 1.90 7.32
CA SER A 50 -11.72 1.33 8.62
C SER A 50 -10.57 1.39 9.63
N GLY A 51 -10.87 1.81 10.86
CA GLY A 51 -9.91 1.78 11.95
C GLY A 51 -9.53 0.37 12.42
N ARG A 52 -10.26 -0.65 11.97
CA ARG A 52 -10.00 -2.03 12.41
C ARG A 52 -8.58 -2.49 12.08
N ALA A 53 -8.09 -2.16 10.89
CA ALA A 53 -6.74 -2.55 10.48
C ALA A 53 -5.68 -1.90 11.39
N VAL A 54 -5.91 -0.66 11.81
CA VAL A 54 -5.02 0.02 12.76
C VAL A 54 -5.03 -0.70 14.11
N GLU A 55 -6.21 -1.03 14.62
CA GLU A 55 -6.35 -1.75 15.90
C GLU A 55 -5.68 -3.12 15.86
N GLN A 56 -5.69 -3.78 14.70
CA GLN A 56 -5.07 -5.08 14.51
C GLN A 56 -3.57 -5.01 14.25
N GLY A 57 -2.98 -3.81 14.21
CA GLY A 57 -1.56 -3.65 13.95
C GLY A 57 -1.13 -3.97 12.53
N ARG A 58 -2.02 -3.82 11.56
CA ARG A 58 -1.77 -4.17 10.16
C ARG A 58 -1.37 -2.99 9.28
N VAL A 59 -1.35 -1.78 9.81
CA VAL A 59 -1.08 -0.57 9.03
C VAL A 59 0.29 0.00 9.38
N ARG A 60 1.11 0.19 8.34
CA ARG A 60 2.40 0.87 8.46
C ARG A 60 2.31 2.19 7.72
N VAL A 61 2.90 3.23 8.31
CA VAL A 61 2.86 4.58 7.74
C VAL A 61 4.25 5.10 7.42
N ALA A 62 4.33 5.92 6.36
CA ALA A 62 5.51 6.70 6.04
C ALA A 62 5.27 8.13 6.50
N VAL A 63 6.23 8.69 7.23
CA VAL A 63 6.09 9.99 7.89
C VAL A 63 7.22 10.93 7.50
N ILE A 64 6.86 12.15 7.12
CA ILE A 64 7.79 13.25 6.87
C ILE A 64 7.34 14.42 7.75
N ASP A 65 8.24 14.92 8.62
CA ASP A 65 7.96 16.08 9.49
C ASP A 65 6.61 15.94 10.22
N ASP A 66 6.40 14.81 10.85
CA ASP A 66 5.17 14.46 11.60
C ASP A 66 3.91 14.37 10.73
N ARG A 67 4.06 14.39 9.41
CA ARG A 67 2.94 14.23 8.47
C ARG A 67 2.98 12.85 7.84
N ILE A 68 1.84 12.16 7.84
CA ILE A 68 1.70 10.90 7.14
C ILE A 68 1.57 11.17 5.64
N VAL A 69 2.49 10.60 4.85
CA VAL A 69 2.55 10.80 3.41
C VAL A 69 2.30 9.52 2.62
N GLY A 70 2.15 8.40 3.30
CA GLY A 70 1.82 7.13 2.67
C GLY A 70 1.54 6.06 3.70
N PHE A 71 0.92 4.95 3.27
CA PHE A 71 0.66 3.83 4.17
C PHE A 71 0.45 2.54 3.40
N THR A 72 0.65 1.42 4.10
CA THR A 72 0.29 0.08 3.62
C THR A 72 -0.56 -0.63 4.64
N THR A 73 -1.43 -1.52 4.15
CA THR A 73 -2.18 -2.45 4.99
C THR A 73 -1.95 -3.86 4.45
N VAL A 74 -1.54 -4.77 5.33
CA VAL A 74 -1.30 -6.17 4.96
C VAL A 74 -2.10 -7.05 5.90
N LEU A 75 -2.82 -8.02 5.33
CA LEU A 75 -3.53 -9.05 6.10
C LEU A 75 -2.79 -10.37 5.91
N VAL A 76 -2.34 -10.96 7.01
CA VAL A 76 -1.64 -12.25 6.97
C VAL A 76 -2.63 -13.36 7.27
N THR A 77 -2.68 -14.36 6.38
CA THR A 77 -3.47 -15.58 6.55
C THR A 77 -2.53 -16.77 6.30
N GLY A 78 -2.20 -17.49 7.37
CA GLY A 78 -1.22 -18.57 7.26
C GLY A 78 0.16 -18.02 6.87
N GLN A 79 0.69 -18.48 5.76
CA GLN A 79 2.01 -18.05 5.25
C GLN A 79 1.89 -17.03 4.11
N ILE A 80 0.69 -16.50 3.86
CA ILE A 80 0.44 -15.56 2.77
C ILE A 80 -0.01 -14.23 3.33
N GLY A 81 0.62 -13.13 2.87
CA GLY A 81 0.18 -11.77 3.16
C GLY A 81 -0.58 -11.21 1.96
N GLU A 82 -1.74 -10.62 2.20
CA GLU A 82 -2.47 -9.88 1.19
C GLU A 82 -2.22 -8.40 1.42
N LEU A 83 -1.68 -7.72 0.41
CA LEU A 83 -1.48 -6.28 0.45
C LEU A 83 -2.79 -5.61 0.03
N ASP A 84 -3.56 -5.19 1.03
CA ASP A 84 -4.89 -4.62 0.80
C ASP A 84 -4.84 -3.16 0.36
N ASP A 85 -3.89 -2.40 0.92
CA ASP A 85 -3.75 -0.98 0.63
C ASP A 85 -2.29 -0.61 0.48
N LEU A 86 -2.00 0.22 -0.51
CA LEU A 86 -0.72 0.89 -0.69
C LEU A 86 -1.02 2.25 -1.32
N PHE A 87 -0.89 3.30 -0.52
CA PHE A 87 -1.21 4.66 -0.97
C PHE A 87 -0.09 5.61 -0.60
N VAL A 88 0.19 6.54 -1.51
CA VAL A 88 1.12 7.64 -1.29
C VAL A 88 0.38 8.94 -1.61
N ASP A 89 0.58 9.95 -0.76
CA ASP A 89 0.00 11.27 -0.99
C ASP A 89 0.40 11.76 -2.40
N PRO A 90 -0.56 12.21 -3.22
CA PRO A 90 -0.25 12.67 -4.58
C PRO A 90 0.84 13.75 -4.63
N ASN A 91 0.97 14.57 -3.58
CA ASN A 91 1.99 15.60 -3.50
C ASN A 91 3.40 15.04 -3.20
N TRP A 92 3.47 13.77 -2.83
CA TRP A 92 4.73 13.13 -2.44
C TRP A 92 5.09 11.94 -3.34
N MET A 93 4.46 11.83 -4.49
CA MET A 93 4.78 10.76 -5.43
C MET A 93 6.16 10.94 -6.04
N ARG A 94 6.75 9.85 -6.52
CA ARG A 94 8.06 9.80 -7.17
C ARG A 94 9.24 10.12 -6.24
N HIS A 95 9.06 9.89 -4.93
CA HIS A 95 10.13 10.03 -3.94
C HIS A 95 10.56 8.68 -3.35
N GLY A 96 10.12 7.57 -3.95
CA GLY A 96 10.49 6.24 -3.49
C GLY A 96 9.70 5.75 -2.27
N ILE A 97 8.65 6.46 -1.87
CA ILE A 97 7.88 6.11 -0.67
C ILE A 97 7.14 4.79 -0.87
N ALA A 98 6.48 4.61 -2.02
CA ALA A 98 5.76 3.37 -2.30
C ALA A 98 6.71 2.16 -2.31
N THR A 99 7.87 2.30 -2.93
CA THR A 99 8.89 1.25 -2.96
C THR A 99 9.35 0.92 -1.54
N ALA A 100 9.60 1.95 -0.71
CA ALA A 100 10.01 1.74 0.67
C ALA A 100 8.94 1.03 1.48
N LEU A 101 7.66 1.35 1.27
CA LEU A 101 6.55 0.69 1.95
C LEU A 101 6.44 -0.78 1.55
N VAL A 102 6.66 -1.11 0.27
CA VAL A 102 6.68 -2.51 -0.17
C VAL A 102 7.85 -3.26 0.46
N LEU A 103 9.05 -2.67 0.47
CA LEU A 103 10.21 -3.31 1.08
C LEU A 103 10.01 -3.50 2.58
N ASP A 104 9.39 -2.55 3.27
CA ASP A 104 9.01 -2.69 4.67
C ASP A 104 8.02 -3.85 4.86
N ALA A 105 7.02 -3.95 3.99
CA ALA A 105 6.06 -5.05 4.04
C ALA A 105 6.75 -6.41 3.88
N LEU A 106 7.72 -6.50 2.97
CA LEU A 106 8.50 -7.73 2.80
C LEU A 106 9.32 -8.06 4.04
N ALA A 107 9.93 -7.06 4.68
CA ALA A 107 10.70 -7.26 5.90
C ALA A 107 9.81 -7.74 7.05
N ARG A 108 8.62 -7.15 7.21
CA ARG A 108 7.66 -7.58 8.23
C ARG A 108 7.15 -8.99 7.94
N ALA A 109 6.87 -9.29 6.68
CA ALA A 109 6.44 -10.61 6.25
C ALA A 109 7.48 -11.68 6.61
N ARG A 110 8.74 -11.38 6.35
CA ARG A 110 9.84 -12.29 6.70
C ARG A 110 9.89 -12.58 8.21
N GLU A 111 9.72 -11.54 9.03
CA GLU A 111 9.69 -11.69 10.49
C GLU A 111 8.53 -12.55 10.96
N GLN A 112 7.42 -12.54 10.24
CA GLN A 112 6.21 -13.30 10.57
C GLN A 112 6.18 -14.67 9.88
N GLN A 113 7.27 -15.06 9.22
CA GLN A 113 7.37 -16.34 8.48
C GLN A 113 6.35 -16.43 7.34
N VAL A 114 5.97 -15.31 6.79
CA VAL A 114 5.16 -15.22 5.57
C VAL A 114 6.08 -15.50 4.38
N THR A 115 5.65 -16.35 3.46
CA THR A 115 6.48 -16.77 2.32
C THR A 115 6.16 -16.02 1.04
N ARG A 116 4.99 -15.38 0.97
CA ARG A 116 4.52 -14.71 -0.25
C ARG A 116 3.61 -13.55 0.12
N ILE A 117 3.73 -12.45 -0.63
CA ILE A 117 2.77 -11.35 -0.58
C ILE A 117 2.01 -11.33 -1.89
N GLU A 118 0.70 -11.27 -1.83
CA GLU A 118 -0.19 -11.18 -2.97
C GLU A 118 -0.88 -9.81 -2.98
N VAL A 119 -1.26 -9.36 -4.17
CA VAL A 119 -1.97 -8.09 -4.36
C VAL A 119 -2.92 -8.21 -5.53
N THR A 120 -4.04 -7.47 -5.46
CA THR A 120 -4.88 -7.21 -6.63
C THR A 120 -4.62 -5.76 -7.03
N ALA A 121 -3.90 -5.58 -8.15
CA ALA A 121 -3.52 -4.27 -8.64
C ALA A 121 -4.53 -3.78 -9.67
N ASN A 122 -4.79 -2.47 -9.69
CA ASN A 122 -5.49 -1.88 -10.83
C ASN A 122 -4.50 -1.67 -11.98
N GLY A 123 -5.01 -1.32 -13.17
CA GLY A 123 -4.16 -1.14 -14.34
C GLY A 123 -3.10 -0.05 -14.18
N HIS A 124 -3.37 0.95 -13.36
CA HIS A 124 -2.45 2.07 -13.12
C HIS A 124 -1.25 1.66 -12.27
N ALA A 125 -1.44 0.67 -11.39
CA ALA A 125 -0.40 0.23 -10.48
C ALA A 125 0.42 -0.94 -11.01
N LEU A 126 0.00 -1.55 -12.11
CA LEU A 126 0.63 -2.74 -12.66
C LEU A 126 2.13 -2.56 -12.91
N ALA A 127 2.51 -1.46 -13.56
CA ALA A 127 3.91 -1.17 -13.86
C ALA A 127 4.74 -0.99 -12.60
N PHE A 128 4.17 -0.33 -11.58
CA PHE A 128 4.85 -0.15 -10.31
C PHE A 128 5.14 -1.49 -9.65
N TYR A 129 4.12 -2.34 -9.50
CA TYR A 129 4.31 -3.64 -8.85
C TYR A 129 5.30 -4.52 -9.61
N THR A 130 5.24 -4.51 -10.93
CA THR A 130 6.21 -5.22 -11.75
C THR A 130 7.63 -4.70 -11.50
N SER A 131 7.80 -3.38 -11.38
CA SER A 131 9.11 -2.77 -11.17
C SER A 131 9.74 -3.16 -9.82
N VAL A 132 8.92 -3.45 -8.81
CA VAL A 132 9.44 -3.86 -7.49
C VAL A 132 9.54 -5.39 -7.34
N GLY A 133 9.20 -6.15 -8.38
CA GLY A 133 9.46 -7.58 -8.41
C GLY A 133 8.23 -8.48 -8.37
N PHE A 134 7.02 -7.91 -8.38
CA PHE A 134 5.81 -8.73 -8.43
C PHE A 134 5.63 -9.38 -9.79
N ILE A 135 5.08 -10.59 -9.80
CA ILE A 135 4.83 -11.39 -10.99
C ILE A 135 3.33 -11.52 -11.16
N SER A 136 2.85 -11.39 -12.39
CA SER A 136 1.43 -11.48 -12.71
C SER A 136 0.94 -12.94 -12.63
N ASP A 137 -0.20 -13.14 -11.99
CA ASP A 137 -0.85 -14.45 -11.85
C ASP A 137 -2.17 -14.53 -12.63
N GLY A 138 -2.57 -13.46 -13.28
CA GLY A 138 -3.83 -13.41 -14.01
C GLY A 138 -4.67 -12.22 -13.62
N THR A 139 -5.97 -12.31 -13.88
CA THR A 139 -6.90 -11.21 -13.63
C THR A 139 -8.01 -11.65 -12.68
N ALA A 140 -8.65 -10.66 -12.05
CA ALA A 140 -9.81 -10.86 -11.20
C ALA A 140 -10.79 -9.73 -11.46
N GLU A 141 -12.08 -10.04 -11.51
CA GLU A 141 -13.10 -8.99 -11.62
C GLU A 141 -13.35 -8.38 -10.26
N THR A 142 -13.38 -7.05 -10.22
CA THR A 142 -13.66 -6.29 -9.01
C THR A 142 -14.87 -5.38 -9.25
N GLU A 143 -15.40 -4.76 -8.18
CA GLU A 143 -16.49 -3.80 -8.29
C GLU A 143 -16.17 -2.63 -9.22
N PHE A 144 -14.88 -2.34 -9.42
CA PHE A 144 -14.43 -1.19 -10.18
C PHE A 144 -13.76 -1.57 -11.50
N GLY A 145 -13.92 -2.84 -11.93
CA GLY A 145 -13.38 -3.34 -13.20
C GLY A 145 -12.40 -4.48 -13.00
N THR A 146 -11.61 -4.75 -14.03
CA THR A 146 -10.65 -5.85 -14.00
C THR A 146 -9.43 -5.48 -13.15
N GLY A 147 -9.12 -6.31 -12.17
CA GLY A 147 -7.90 -6.22 -11.40
C GLY A 147 -6.87 -7.24 -11.88
N TYR A 148 -5.63 -7.03 -11.50
CA TYR A 148 -4.53 -7.92 -11.86
C TYR A 148 -4.00 -8.56 -10.60
N ARG A 149 -4.09 -9.89 -10.52
CA ARG A 149 -3.52 -10.64 -9.39
C ARG A 149 -2.02 -10.76 -9.60
N MET A 150 -1.27 -10.42 -8.58
CA MET A 150 0.18 -10.48 -8.61
C MET A 150 0.71 -11.01 -7.29
N HIS A 151 1.93 -11.53 -7.31
CA HIS A 151 2.60 -11.95 -6.09
C HIS A 151 4.09 -11.67 -6.14
N ILE A 152 4.69 -11.60 -4.96
CA ILE A 152 6.14 -11.59 -4.79
C ILE A 152 6.49 -12.56 -3.68
N ASP A 153 7.53 -13.38 -3.91
CA ASP A 153 8.03 -14.27 -2.88
C ASP A 153 8.87 -13.47 -1.88
N VAL A 154 8.75 -13.81 -0.59
CA VAL A 154 9.47 -13.12 0.47
C VAL A 154 10.90 -13.65 0.53
N PRO A 155 11.91 -12.80 0.26
CA PRO A 155 13.31 -13.24 0.24
C PRO A 155 13.78 -13.73 1.61
N GLY A 156 14.54 -14.82 1.61
CA GLY A 156 15.13 -15.35 2.84
C GLY A 156 14.13 -15.99 3.79
N SER A 157 12.90 -16.20 3.36
CA SER A 157 11.94 -16.96 4.14
C SER A 157 12.36 -18.44 4.13
N PRO A 158 12.37 -19.12 5.29
CA PRO A 158 12.63 -20.57 5.28
C PRO A 158 11.50 -21.25 4.51
N GLY A 159 11.89 -21.94 3.47
CA GLY A 159 10.97 -22.65 2.59
C GLY A 159 10.28 -23.82 3.28
#